data_e96115bbc4c65b46876c1d57a7e73eb1
#
_entry.id   e96115bbc4c65b46876c1d57a7e73eb1
#
_cell.length_a   1.000
_cell.length_b   1.000
_cell.length_c   1.000
_cell.angle_alpha   90.00
_cell.angle_beta   90.00
_cell.angle_gamma   90.00
#
_symmetry.space_group_name_H-M   'P 1'
#
loop_
_entity.id
_entity.type
_entity.pdbx_description
1 polymer ?
#
loop_
_entity_poly.entity_id
_entity_poly.type
_entity_poly.pdbx_seq_one_letter_code
_entity_poly.pdbx_strand_id
1 'polypeptide(L)'
;INYYHINEEMYLVDLPGYGFARASEEVKAKWGKLIEDYLHQSKMLHAVFLLIDIRHAPSNNDRIMYEWILRNGYQPIIIATKLDKIKRSQLQKQIKLIRETLEVEKDTIVIPFSAETKQGREEIWNLIDEIRSDAEESGE
;
A
#
# COMPACT_ATOMS: atom_id res chain seq x y z
N ILE A 1 -9.07 13.51 0.20
CA ILE A 1 -8.13 12.90 1.16
C ILE A 1 -8.77 12.92 2.54
N ASN A 2 -8.91 11.76 3.13
CA ASN A 2 -9.51 11.60 4.45
C ASN A 2 -8.43 11.30 5.49
N TYR A 3 -8.59 11.87 6.69
CA TYR A 3 -7.67 11.68 7.81
C TYR A 3 -8.39 10.96 8.95
N TYR A 4 -7.75 9.94 9.52
CA TYR A 4 -8.28 9.20 10.66
C TYR A 4 -7.27 9.23 11.79
N HIS A 5 -7.68 9.73 12.96
CA HIS A 5 -6.83 9.74 14.16
C HIS A 5 -7.02 8.42 14.91
N ILE A 6 -5.95 7.66 15.06
CA ILE A 6 -6.01 6.31 15.63
C ILE A 6 -5.25 6.27 16.95
N ASN A 7 -5.94 5.83 18.01
CA ASN A 7 -5.39 5.68 19.36
C ASN A 7 -4.70 6.95 19.88
N GLU A 8 -5.10 8.11 19.40
CA GLU A 8 -4.54 9.42 19.77
C GLU A 8 -3.02 9.54 19.52
N GLU A 9 -2.42 8.61 18.81
CA GLU A 9 -0.98 8.53 18.60
C GLU A 9 -0.51 8.69 17.16
N MET A 10 -1.41 8.48 16.19
CA MET A 10 -1.05 8.54 14.78
C MET A 10 -2.25 8.92 13.91
N TYR A 11 -1.96 9.32 12.68
CA TYR A 11 -2.98 9.59 11.68
C TYR A 11 -2.84 8.59 10.53
N LEU A 12 -3.97 8.03 10.13
CA LEU A 12 -4.08 7.24 8.91
C LEU A 12 -4.69 8.14 7.85
N VAL A 13 -4.02 8.27 6.72
CA VAL A 13 -4.49 9.11 5.60
C VAL A 13 -4.95 8.21 4.48
N ASP A 14 -6.20 8.37 4.08
CA ASP A 14 -6.79 7.61 2.99
C ASP A 14 -6.69 8.46 1.72
N LEU A 15 -5.88 8.00 0.78
CA LEU A 15 -5.71 8.69 -0.51
C LEU A 15 -6.80 8.26 -1.49
N PRO A 16 -7.14 9.12 -2.47
CA PRO A 16 -8.15 8.79 -3.47
C PRO A 16 -7.87 7.47 -4.17
N GLY A 17 -8.91 6.65 -4.33
CA GLY A 17 -8.78 5.40 -5.07
C GLY A 17 -8.44 5.62 -6.52
N TYR A 18 -7.52 4.84 -7.04
CA TYR A 18 -7.04 4.94 -8.41
C TYR A 18 -7.56 3.80 -9.32
N GLY A 19 -8.21 2.81 -8.70
CA GLY A 19 -8.55 1.56 -9.36
C GLY A 19 -9.90 1.52 -10.09
N PHE A 20 -10.57 2.64 -10.27
CA PHE A 20 -11.85 2.66 -10.97
C PHE A 20 -11.63 2.51 -12.47
N ALA A 21 -11.90 1.31 -12.98
CA ALA A 21 -11.67 0.95 -14.37
C ALA A 21 -12.48 1.79 -15.36
N ARG A 22 -13.56 2.43 -14.90
CA ARG A 22 -14.45 3.24 -15.73
C ARG A 22 -14.13 4.73 -15.75
N ALA A 23 -13.15 5.15 -14.97
CA ALA A 23 -12.74 6.55 -14.96
C ALA A 23 -12.02 6.88 -16.26
N SER A 24 -12.23 8.09 -16.79
CA SER A 24 -11.53 8.56 -17.97
C SER A 24 -10.05 8.76 -17.67
N GLU A 25 -9.22 8.75 -18.72
CA GLU A 25 -7.78 8.99 -18.57
C GLU A 25 -7.51 10.36 -17.98
N GLU A 26 -8.33 11.36 -18.30
CA GLU A 26 -8.22 12.70 -17.73
C GLU A 26 -8.45 12.71 -16.23
N VAL A 27 -9.46 12.00 -15.74
CA VAL A 27 -9.77 11.89 -14.32
C VAL A 27 -8.66 11.14 -13.60
N LYS A 28 -8.15 10.05 -14.19
CA LYS A 28 -7.03 9.29 -13.64
C LYS A 28 -5.77 10.15 -13.52
N ALA A 29 -5.49 10.98 -14.51
CA ALA A 29 -4.35 11.89 -14.48
C ALA A 29 -4.47 12.91 -13.34
N LYS A 30 -5.67 13.45 -13.10
CA LYS A 30 -5.91 14.37 -11.99
C LYS A 30 -5.69 13.69 -10.63
N TRP A 31 -6.15 12.45 -10.48
CA TRP A 31 -5.93 11.69 -9.25
C TRP A 31 -4.45 11.44 -9.02
N GLY A 32 -3.74 11.04 -10.08
CA GLY A 32 -2.31 10.79 -10.00
C GLY A 32 -1.55 12.02 -9.55
N LYS A 33 -1.86 13.18 -10.10
CA LYS A 33 -1.23 14.42 -9.72
C LYS A 33 -1.52 14.77 -8.26
N LEU A 34 -2.76 14.61 -7.81
CA LEU A 34 -3.13 14.87 -6.42
C LEU A 34 -2.34 14.01 -5.46
N ILE A 35 -2.21 12.72 -5.77
CA ILE A 35 -1.46 11.77 -4.95
C ILE A 35 0.03 12.11 -4.97
N GLU A 36 0.61 12.40 -6.14
CA GLU A 36 2.01 12.79 -6.25
C GLU A 36 2.31 14.07 -5.47
N ASP A 37 1.45 15.07 -5.58
CA ASP A 37 1.60 16.32 -4.84
C ASP A 37 1.58 16.07 -3.34
N TYR A 38 0.66 15.22 -2.87
CA TYR A 38 0.59 14.85 -1.46
C TYR A 38 1.86 14.16 -1.00
N LEU A 39 2.33 13.16 -1.74
CA LEU A 39 3.53 12.40 -1.38
C LEU A 39 4.77 13.30 -1.36
N HIS A 40 4.85 14.23 -2.29
CA HIS A 40 5.98 15.15 -2.39
C HIS A 40 6.01 16.19 -1.27
N GLN A 41 4.85 16.69 -0.87
CA GLN A 41 4.74 17.80 0.08
C GLN A 41 4.60 17.37 1.54
N SER A 42 4.19 16.14 1.81
CA SER A 42 3.97 15.70 3.18
C SER A 42 5.29 15.41 3.89
N LYS A 43 5.54 16.14 4.98
CA LYS A 43 6.75 15.96 5.82
C LYS A 43 6.53 15.01 6.98
N MET A 44 5.27 14.68 7.27
CA MET A 44 4.89 13.83 8.41
C MET A 44 4.58 12.40 8.00
N LEU A 45 4.69 12.10 6.71
CA LEU A 45 4.37 10.78 6.20
C LEU A 45 5.56 9.84 6.41
N HIS A 46 5.34 8.75 7.14
CA HIS A 46 6.39 7.78 7.47
C HIS A 46 6.34 6.51 6.66
N ALA A 47 5.16 6.16 6.13
CA ALA A 47 5.01 4.93 5.36
C ALA A 47 3.82 5.05 4.40
N VAL A 48 3.91 4.33 3.30
CA VAL A 48 2.82 4.23 2.31
C VAL A 48 2.49 2.77 2.11
N PHE A 49 1.22 2.42 2.32
CA PHE A 49 0.71 1.08 2.08
C PHE A 49 -0.04 1.05 0.76
N LEU A 50 0.34 0.11 -0.10
CA LEU A 50 -0.34 -0.12 -1.37
C LEU A 50 -1.15 -1.41 -1.27
N LEU A 51 -2.46 -1.31 -1.43
CA LEU A 51 -3.37 -2.45 -1.32
C LEU A 51 -3.59 -3.06 -2.70
N ILE A 52 -3.34 -4.37 -2.81
CA ILE A 52 -3.46 -5.12 -4.06
C ILE A 52 -4.28 -6.37 -3.81
N ASP A 53 -5.27 -6.62 -4.66
CA ASP A 53 -6.10 -7.83 -4.58
C ASP A 53 -5.25 -9.05 -4.92
N ILE A 54 -5.11 -9.99 -3.98
CA ILE A 54 -4.23 -11.15 -4.14
C ILE A 54 -4.68 -12.12 -5.24
N ARG A 55 -5.96 -12.04 -5.66
CA ARG A 55 -6.52 -12.96 -6.66
C ARG A 55 -5.97 -12.77 -8.07
N HIS A 56 -5.42 -11.60 -8.36
CA HIS A 56 -5.02 -11.21 -9.71
C HIS A 56 -3.60 -10.66 -9.75
N ALA A 57 -3.00 -10.68 -10.94
CA ALA A 57 -1.79 -9.91 -11.15
C ALA A 57 -2.10 -8.42 -10.94
N PRO A 58 -1.18 -7.64 -10.38
CA PRO A 58 -1.36 -6.20 -10.27
C PRO A 58 -1.73 -5.57 -11.61
N SER A 59 -2.67 -4.65 -11.58
CA SER A 59 -3.12 -3.93 -12.77
C SER A 59 -2.08 -2.90 -13.23
N ASN A 60 -2.29 -2.36 -14.42
CA ASN A 60 -1.45 -1.26 -14.89
C ASN A 60 -1.53 -0.04 -13.96
N ASN A 61 -2.72 0.23 -13.40
CA ASN A 61 -2.88 1.31 -12.42
C ASN A 61 -2.11 1.04 -11.15
N ASP A 62 -2.07 -0.21 -10.68
CA ASP A 62 -1.26 -0.60 -9.52
C ASP A 62 0.22 -0.33 -9.78
N ARG A 63 0.70 -0.66 -10.97
CA ARG A 63 2.10 -0.42 -11.34
C ARG A 63 2.42 1.06 -11.38
N ILE A 64 1.54 1.86 -11.96
CA ILE A 64 1.70 3.31 -12.02
C ILE A 64 1.77 3.89 -10.60
N MET A 65 0.85 3.47 -9.72
CA MET A 65 0.85 3.93 -8.33
C MET A 65 2.13 3.53 -7.60
N TYR A 66 2.58 2.29 -7.79
CA TYR A 66 3.82 1.81 -7.21
C TYR A 66 5.01 2.69 -7.63
N GLU A 67 5.10 3.01 -8.92
CA GLU A 67 6.16 3.86 -9.46
C GLU A 67 6.09 5.29 -8.92
N TRP A 68 4.88 5.85 -8.77
CA TRP A 68 4.72 7.19 -8.19
C TRP A 68 5.22 7.23 -6.74
N ILE A 69 4.91 6.22 -5.95
CA ILE A 69 5.36 6.13 -4.57
C ILE A 69 6.89 6.09 -4.50
N LEU A 70 7.52 5.26 -5.33
CA LEU A 70 8.97 5.17 -5.40
C LEU A 70 9.60 6.50 -5.84
N ARG A 71 9.02 7.14 -6.85
CA ARG A 71 9.53 8.40 -7.39
C ARG A 71 9.55 9.50 -6.34
N ASN A 72 8.63 9.45 -5.40
CA ASN A 72 8.55 10.43 -4.31
C ASN A 72 9.36 10.05 -3.08
N GLY A 73 10.22 9.05 -3.19
CA GLY A 73 11.17 8.70 -2.14
C GLY A 73 10.68 7.72 -1.10
N TYR A 74 9.53 7.08 -1.31
CA TYR A 74 8.98 6.10 -0.39
C TYR A 74 9.12 4.69 -0.94
N GLN A 75 9.38 3.73 -0.07
CA GLN A 75 9.32 2.32 -0.40
C GLN A 75 7.95 1.80 0.02
N PRO A 76 7.05 1.46 -0.92
CA PRO A 76 5.72 1.01 -0.54
C PRO A 76 5.75 -0.32 0.19
N ILE A 77 4.86 -0.45 1.16
CA ILE A 77 4.56 -1.72 1.82
C ILE A 77 3.31 -2.25 1.13
N ILE A 78 3.38 -3.47 0.62
CA ILE A 78 2.28 -4.04 -0.14
C ILE A 78 1.42 -4.91 0.77
N ILE A 79 0.13 -4.62 0.79
CA ILE A 79 -0.85 -5.44 1.48
C ILE A 79 -1.63 -6.20 0.42
N ALA A 80 -1.44 -7.52 0.37
CA ALA A 80 -2.14 -8.38 -0.57
C ALA A 80 -3.48 -8.77 0.06
N THR A 81 -4.54 -8.10 -0.35
CA THR A 81 -5.87 -8.20 0.25
C THR A 81 -6.66 -9.40 -0.25
N LYS A 82 -7.76 -9.71 0.43
CA LYS A 82 -8.71 -10.77 0.06
C LYS A 82 -8.09 -12.16 0.09
N LEU A 83 -7.20 -12.38 1.05
CA LEU A 83 -6.53 -13.67 1.24
C LEU A 83 -7.51 -14.83 1.37
N ASP A 84 -8.67 -14.60 1.98
CA ASP A 84 -9.73 -15.59 2.15
C ASP A 84 -10.35 -16.08 0.84
N LYS A 85 -10.12 -15.37 -0.26
CA LYS A 85 -10.68 -15.69 -1.58
C LYS A 85 -9.81 -16.62 -2.41
N ILE A 86 -8.61 -16.99 -1.92
CA ILE A 86 -7.75 -17.95 -2.62
C ILE A 86 -7.50 -19.16 -1.73
N LYS A 87 -7.06 -20.26 -2.36
CA LYS A 87 -6.68 -21.47 -1.63
C LYS A 87 -5.30 -21.28 -1.02
N ARG A 88 -5.06 -21.92 0.12
CA ARG A 88 -3.75 -21.89 0.78
C ARG A 88 -2.63 -22.33 -0.17
N SER A 89 -2.89 -23.30 -1.02
CA SER A 89 -1.91 -23.81 -1.99
C SER A 89 -1.52 -22.76 -3.06
N GLN A 90 -2.34 -21.72 -3.24
CA GLN A 90 -2.10 -20.68 -4.23
C GLN A 90 -1.33 -19.48 -3.67
N LEU A 91 -1.16 -19.42 -2.35
CA LEU A 91 -0.59 -18.25 -1.69
C LEU A 91 0.79 -17.87 -2.24
N GLN A 92 1.72 -18.80 -2.25
CA GLN A 92 3.09 -18.50 -2.68
C GLN A 92 3.15 -18.07 -4.15
N LYS A 93 2.36 -18.71 -4.99
CA LYS A 93 2.27 -18.35 -6.41
C LYS A 93 1.76 -16.90 -6.59
N GLN A 94 0.71 -16.53 -5.85
CA GLN A 94 0.13 -15.19 -5.97
C GLN A 94 1.06 -14.11 -5.43
N ILE A 95 1.76 -14.37 -4.33
CA ILE A 95 2.76 -13.44 -3.80
C ILE A 95 3.89 -13.25 -4.82
N LYS A 96 4.37 -14.34 -5.40
CA LYS A 96 5.41 -14.28 -6.44
C LYS A 96 4.95 -13.46 -7.63
N LEU A 97 3.70 -13.65 -8.06
CA LEU A 97 3.12 -12.92 -9.18
C LEU A 97 3.10 -11.41 -8.92
N ILE A 98 2.70 -11.00 -7.71
CA ILE A 98 2.71 -9.59 -7.30
C ILE A 98 4.13 -9.03 -7.37
N ARG A 99 5.09 -9.75 -6.78
CA ARG A 99 6.48 -9.30 -6.72
C ARG A 99 7.09 -9.16 -8.12
N GLU A 100 6.85 -10.12 -8.98
CA GLU A 100 7.39 -10.10 -10.35
C GLU A 100 6.74 -9.02 -11.22
N THR A 101 5.41 -8.88 -11.11
CA THR A 101 4.67 -7.89 -11.92
C THR A 101 5.07 -6.46 -11.59
N LEU A 102 5.28 -6.17 -10.30
CA LEU A 102 5.70 -4.85 -9.85
C LEU A 102 7.21 -4.66 -9.87
N GLU A 103 7.96 -5.73 -10.12
CA GLU A 103 9.42 -5.71 -10.12
C GLU A 103 10.01 -5.15 -8.82
N VAL A 104 9.47 -5.64 -7.69
CA VAL A 104 9.87 -5.14 -6.37
C VAL A 104 11.24 -5.66 -5.94
N GLU A 105 11.91 -4.92 -5.09
CA GLU A 105 13.18 -5.34 -4.47
C GLU A 105 12.96 -6.53 -3.52
N LYS A 106 14.02 -7.28 -3.25
CA LYS A 106 13.93 -8.48 -2.40
C LYS A 106 13.44 -8.17 -0.99
N ASP A 107 13.80 -7.02 -0.47
CA ASP A 107 13.45 -6.59 0.87
C ASP A 107 12.09 -5.89 0.97
N THR A 108 11.40 -5.73 -0.15
CA THR A 108 10.06 -5.14 -0.14
C THR A 108 9.11 -6.05 0.62
N ILE A 109 8.38 -5.45 1.56
CA ILE A 109 7.45 -6.17 2.42
C ILE A 109 6.12 -6.37 1.70
N VAL A 110 5.65 -7.62 1.63
CA VAL A 110 4.34 -7.98 1.08
C VAL A 110 3.63 -8.81 2.14
N ILE A 111 2.53 -8.30 2.68
CA ILE A 111 1.78 -8.96 3.73
C ILE A 111 0.42 -9.42 3.19
N PRO A 112 0.17 -10.75 3.14
CA PRO A 112 -1.16 -11.26 2.82
C PRO A 112 -2.14 -10.92 3.94
N PHE A 113 -3.33 -10.49 3.58
CA PHE A 113 -4.31 -10.02 4.55
C PHE A 113 -5.74 -10.35 4.13
N SER A 114 -6.57 -10.71 5.14
CA SER A 114 -8.02 -10.88 4.97
C SER A 114 -8.76 -10.04 6.00
N ALA A 115 -9.62 -9.15 5.54
CA ALA A 115 -10.50 -8.40 6.43
C ALA A 115 -11.56 -9.31 7.05
N GLU A 116 -11.95 -10.39 6.34
CA GLU A 116 -12.95 -11.34 6.82
C GLU A 116 -12.44 -12.21 7.97
N THR A 117 -11.24 -12.82 7.79
CA THR A 117 -10.67 -13.75 8.78
C THR A 117 -9.75 -13.08 9.77
N LYS A 118 -9.34 -11.85 9.50
CA LYS A 118 -8.33 -11.08 10.26
C LYS A 118 -6.92 -11.64 10.14
N GLN A 119 -6.68 -12.62 9.26
CA GLN A 119 -5.32 -13.13 9.02
C GLN A 119 -4.43 -12.02 8.47
N GLY A 120 -3.22 -11.89 9.00
CA GLY A 120 -2.27 -10.85 8.62
C GLY A 120 -2.38 -9.54 9.42
N ARG A 121 -3.43 -9.39 10.24
CA ARG A 121 -3.67 -8.17 11.01
C ARG A 121 -2.54 -7.86 11.99
N GLU A 122 -2.09 -8.88 12.72
CA GLU A 122 -1.00 -8.70 13.70
C GLU A 122 0.30 -8.28 13.03
N GLU A 123 0.61 -8.87 11.89
CA GLU A 123 1.81 -8.48 11.13
C GLU A 123 1.79 -7.01 10.73
N ILE A 124 0.62 -6.55 10.28
CA ILE A 124 0.46 -5.13 9.89
C ILE A 124 0.63 -4.23 11.10
N TRP A 125 0.00 -4.55 12.23
CA TRP A 125 0.13 -3.73 13.44
C TRP A 125 1.55 -3.73 13.98
N ASN A 126 2.23 -4.88 13.97
CA ASN A 126 3.64 -4.95 14.40
C ASN A 126 4.53 -4.08 13.52
N LEU A 127 4.28 -4.09 12.22
CA LEU A 127 5.03 -3.24 11.28
C LEU A 127 4.77 -1.76 11.54
N ILE A 128 3.52 -1.38 11.78
CA ILE A 128 3.17 0.01 12.11
C ILE A 128 3.89 0.45 13.38
N ASP A 129 3.94 -0.41 14.40
CA ASP A 129 4.63 -0.12 15.65
C ASP A 129 6.14 0.06 15.43
N GLU A 130 6.76 -0.75 14.58
CA GLU A 130 8.17 -0.58 14.22
C GLU A 130 8.43 0.74 13.53
N ILE A 131 7.57 1.10 12.56
CA ILE A 131 7.68 2.37 11.83
C ILE A 131 7.58 3.55 12.79
N ARG A 132 6.66 3.50 13.74
CA ARG A 132 6.49 4.55 14.74
C ARG A 132 7.70 4.66 15.66
N SER A 133 8.24 3.55 16.11
CA SER A 133 9.46 3.53 16.93
C SER A 133 10.64 4.15 16.20
N ASP A 134 10.85 3.79 14.94
CA ASP A 134 11.94 4.33 14.13
C ASP A 134 11.78 5.84 13.93
N ALA A 135 10.54 6.31 13.70
CA ALA A 135 10.26 7.73 13.56
C ALA A 135 10.55 8.51 14.85
N GLU A 136 10.20 7.95 16.02
CA GLU A 136 10.48 8.55 17.30
C GLU A 136 11.99 8.63 17.60
N GLU A 137 12.73 7.56 17.27
CA GLU A 137 14.18 7.51 17.44
C GLU A 137 14.91 8.52 16.55
N SER A 138 14.39 8.77 15.34
CA SER A 138 14.98 9.74 14.42
C SER A 138 14.62 11.20 14.75
N GLY A 139 13.74 11.41 15.73
CA GLY A 139 13.31 12.75 16.12
C GLY A 139 12.26 13.36 15.20
N GLU A 140 11.64 12.54 14.38
CA GLU A 140 10.60 12.97 13.41
C GLU A 140 9.17 12.85 13.92
#